data_7c5c38afbbc8d4534c32ff94c9c3587a
#
_entry.id   7c5c38afbbc8d4534c32ff94c9c3587a
#
_cell.length_a   1.000
_cell.length_b   1.000
_cell.length_c   1.000
_cell.angle_alpha   90.00
_cell.angle_beta   90.00
_cell.angle_gamma   90.00
#
_symmetry.space_group_name_H-M   'P 1'
#
loop_
_entity.id
_entity.type
_entity.pdbx_description
1 polymer ?
#
loop_
_entity_poly.entity_id
_entity_poly.type
_entity_poly.pdbx_seq_one_letter_code
_entity_poly.pdbx_strand_id
1 'polypeptide(L)'
;MKKPFHRDALAALALWAAAPVAQAAFTMEDIHFWAGEGTNAAAVVVDWSTEGAAPLAWGWRWNGERSAADLLSAVVLEDPRLHGLLAGTAYGLSLYALGYDRADDAASFRFDYNDGNVVAEASDAAALVEGGWLSGYWCQWTANVGGAFDASSLSYGNGLSYTPLTNGSWHVLQFQRPEWGWDSHPLAGEPVAAESSYAWRVVAADVAAGGFYGDPANALGGPSRSVPSWGAIPPTTANPASPAWGAGRLVALQSATGDRGSITVAFDHDVADDPRNPFGLDFIVFGNALHNLGGNASFHGDSDPATVVFGTDGVGSEPGLVEVSADGTNFFAFADGPYADDFAPTMSHRYDPGDPDPSLFEGNLWWGSPSDATRPVDPALSGADFKGRTLADYARLYDGSAGGTGFDISGFDLPRDARGRKFIRFVRITTLDPDDDGDYTDVDAVSDVAPAPSFRNWVDAHFPFAERPDVTKTTVCANGEPAFVNAALGLAPDAPAPASWAIEGFDPATRTLSAPLAPFASDLVRLFSSSSLTNADWSAALPVYAGTNALGRPLFRPQGPAAAAPAAFFRLEIHE
;
A
#
# COMPACT_ATOMS: atom_id res chain seq x y z
N MET A 1 42.40 -38.12 65.42
CA MET A 1 41.12 -37.37 65.41
C MET A 1 41.31 -36.03 64.75
N LYS A 2 40.91 -35.89 63.48
CA LYS A 2 40.93 -34.63 62.75
C LYS A 2 39.50 -34.28 62.39
N LYS A 3 39.00 -33.14 62.86
CA LYS A 3 37.69 -32.57 62.51
C LYS A 3 37.74 -31.93 61.13
N PRO A 4 36.71 -32.07 60.29
CA PRO A 4 36.62 -31.34 59.03
C PRO A 4 36.03 -29.95 59.27
N PHE A 5 36.63 -28.93 58.60
CA PHE A 5 36.13 -27.57 58.49
C PHE A 5 35.06 -27.50 57.37
N HIS A 6 33.85 -27.12 57.76
CA HIS A 6 32.85 -26.65 56.79
C HIS A 6 33.14 -25.19 56.43
N ARG A 7 33.33 -24.92 55.14
CA ARG A 7 33.33 -23.56 54.59
C ARG A 7 31.96 -23.34 53.94
N ASP A 8 31.13 -22.56 54.57
CA ASP A 8 29.93 -22.02 53.99
C ASP A 8 30.33 -20.87 53.04
N ALA A 9 30.17 -21.12 51.71
CA ALA A 9 30.30 -20.08 50.68
C ALA A 9 28.92 -19.44 50.50
N LEU A 10 28.73 -18.26 51.08
CA LEU A 10 27.62 -17.36 50.73
C LEU A 10 27.82 -16.82 49.31
N ALA A 11 27.07 -17.32 48.36
CA ALA A 11 26.94 -16.74 47.01
C ALA A 11 26.02 -15.51 47.13
N ALA A 12 26.59 -14.32 47.09
CA ALA A 12 25.83 -13.08 46.91
C ALA A 12 25.33 -12.99 45.46
N LEU A 13 24.04 -13.24 45.25
CA LEU A 13 23.37 -12.90 43.98
C LEU A 13 23.27 -11.36 43.90
N ALA A 14 24.11 -10.75 43.08
CA ALA A 14 23.93 -9.37 42.67
C ALA A 14 22.78 -9.34 41.67
N LEU A 15 21.59 -8.92 42.10
CA LEU A 15 20.52 -8.48 41.22
C LEU A 15 20.99 -7.19 40.52
N TRP A 16 21.39 -7.31 39.28
CA TRP A 16 21.47 -6.15 38.40
C TRP A 16 20.04 -5.76 38.08
N ALA A 17 19.52 -4.73 38.74
CA ALA A 17 18.34 -4.04 38.23
C ALA A 17 18.76 -3.36 36.92
N ALA A 18 18.35 -3.91 35.79
CA ALA A 18 18.44 -3.21 34.53
C ALA A 18 17.62 -1.93 34.72
N ALA A 19 18.29 -0.77 34.69
CA ALA A 19 17.57 0.50 34.58
C ALA A 19 16.67 0.40 33.31
N PRO A 20 15.42 0.84 33.37
CA PRO A 20 14.60 0.91 32.18
C PRO A 20 15.37 1.81 31.21
N VAL A 21 15.71 1.26 30.04
CA VAL A 21 16.19 2.07 28.91
C VAL A 21 15.01 2.99 28.61
N ALA A 22 15.20 4.31 28.86
CA ALA A 22 14.19 5.27 28.45
C ALA A 22 14.02 5.11 26.94
N GLN A 23 12.84 4.67 26.51
CA GLN A 23 12.50 4.60 25.11
C GLN A 23 12.59 6.04 24.57
N ALA A 24 13.29 6.22 23.44
CA ALA A 24 13.35 7.54 22.80
C ALA A 24 11.92 7.96 22.47
N ALA A 25 11.60 9.22 22.72
CA ALA A 25 10.27 9.75 22.43
C ALA A 25 10.05 9.76 20.91
N PHE A 26 8.87 9.35 20.46
CA PHE A 26 8.50 9.28 19.06
C PHE A 26 8.44 10.68 18.42
N THR A 27 9.08 10.83 17.28
CA THR A 27 9.22 12.13 16.58
C THR A 27 8.73 12.04 15.12
N MET A 28 8.63 13.17 14.43
CA MET A 28 8.34 13.19 12.99
C MET A 28 9.38 12.43 12.16
N GLU A 29 10.60 12.28 12.64
CA GLU A 29 11.68 11.56 11.96
C GLU A 29 11.50 10.03 12.06
N ASP A 30 10.68 9.57 13.00
CA ASP A 30 10.36 8.15 13.18
C ASP A 30 9.19 7.70 12.30
N ILE A 31 8.54 8.61 11.56
CA ILE A 31 7.44 8.29 10.67
C ILE A 31 8.00 7.72 9.36
N HIS A 32 7.53 6.55 8.98
CA HIS A 32 7.96 5.86 7.76
C HIS A 32 7.10 6.22 6.55
N PHE A 33 5.78 6.29 6.71
CA PHE A 33 4.86 6.63 5.64
C PHE A 33 4.56 8.13 5.60
N TRP A 34 4.89 8.76 4.48
CA TRP A 34 4.60 10.16 4.21
C TRP A 34 3.78 10.30 2.94
N ALA A 35 2.56 10.81 3.07
CA ALA A 35 1.72 11.20 1.96
C ALA A 35 2.07 12.62 1.46
N GLY A 36 1.78 12.90 0.21
CA GLY A 36 1.87 14.21 -0.41
C GLY A 36 3.26 14.83 -0.45
N GLU A 37 3.32 16.03 -1.01
CA GLU A 37 4.55 16.80 -1.19
C GLU A 37 4.38 18.23 -0.69
N GLY A 38 5.43 18.84 -0.13
CA GLY A 38 5.40 20.22 0.32
C GLY A 38 6.43 20.55 1.38
N THR A 39 6.44 21.83 1.77
CA THR A 39 7.37 22.37 2.76
C THR A 39 6.83 22.30 4.20
N ASN A 40 5.54 22.13 4.38
CA ASN A 40 4.94 21.89 5.68
C ASN A 40 4.80 20.40 5.92
N ALA A 41 4.84 19.97 7.19
CA ALA A 41 4.66 18.60 7.62
C ALA A 41 3.77 18.54 8.85
N ALA A 42 2.88 17.56 8.91
CA ALA A 42 2.11 17.21 10.11
C ALA A 42 1.92 15.70 10.18
N ALA A 43 1.52 15.22 11.35
CA ALA A 43 1.25 13.80 11.54
C ALA A 43 -0.17 13.57 12.05
N VAL A 44 -0.75 12.44 11.64
CA VAL A 44 -1.93 11.84 12.25
C VAL A 44 -1.53 10.57 12.99
N VAL A 45 -1.98 10.46 14.23
CA VAL A 45 -1.88 9.24 15.05
C VAL A 45 -3.27 8.65 15.16
N VAL A 46 -3.43 7.39 14.79
CA VAL A 46 -4.71 6.67 14.89
C VAL A 46 -4.61 5.61 15.96
N ASP A 47 -5.50 5.69 16.96
CA ASP A 47 -5.65 4.72 18.02
C ASP A 47 -7.02 4.02 17.90
N TRP A 48 -7.01 2.77 17.46
CA TRP A 48 -8.22 1.94 17.42
C TRP A 48 -8.69 1.48 18.81
N SER A 49 -7.90 1.81 19.85
CA SER A 49 -8.20 1.37 21.22
C SER A 49 -8.33 -0.16 21.34
N THR A 50 -7.56 -0.87 20.53
CA THR A 50 -7.49 -2.32 20.52
C THR A 50 -6.42 -2.79 21.52
N GLU A 51 -6.79 -3.70 22.43
CA GLU A 51 -5.86 -4.23 23.43
C GLU A 51 -4.63 -4.87 22.77
N GLY A 52 -3.45 -4.43 23.18
CA GLY A 52 -2.17 -4.95 22.69
C GLY A 52 -1.72 -4.39 21.34
N ALA A 53 -2.49 -3.48 20.74
CA ALA A 53 -2.09 -2.76 19.53
C ALA A 53 -1.64 -1.33 19.89
N ALA A 54 -0.45 -0.94 19.45
CA ALA A 54 0.01 0.45 19.55
C ALA A 54 -0.75 1.34 18.55
N PRO A 55 -0.97 2.62 18.86
CA PRO A 55 -1.44 3.61 17.88
C PRO A 55 -0.43 3.71 16.72
N LEU A 56 -0.95 3.93 15.51
CA LEU A 56 -0.12 4.07 14.31
C LEU A 56 -0.04 5.54 13.88
N ALA A 57 1.12 5.94 13.34
CA ALA A 57 1.38 7.30 12.92
C ALA A 57 1.74 7.37 11.43
N TRP A 58 1.10 8.32 10.73
CA TRP A 58 1.38 8.71 9.35
C TRP A 58 1.76 10.18 9.28
N GLY A 59 2.55 10.53 8.29
CA GLY A 59 2.88 11.91 7.96
C GLY A 59 2.20 12.40 6.68
N TRP A 60 2.01 13.70 6.58
CA TRP A 60 1.60 14.38 5.37
C TRP A 60 2.43 15.64 5.15
N ARG A 61 2.83 15.86 3.88
CA ARG A 61 3.52 17.07 3.44
C ARG A 61 2.62 17.88 2.53
N TRP A 62 2.58 19.20 2.71
CA TRP A 62 1.70 20.04 1.91
C TRP A 62 2.22 21.46 1.76
N ASN A 63 1.57 22.23 0.88
CA ASN A 63 1.74 23.68 0.74
C ASN A 63 0.39 24.40 0.94
N GLY A 64 0.48 25.68 1.37
CA GLY A 64 -0.68 26.52 1.62
C GLY A 64 -1.44 26.21 2.91
N GLU A 65 -2.70 26.62 2.99
CA GLU A 65 -3.58 26.38 4.15
C GLU A 65 -4.32 25.06 3.98
N ARG A 66 -4.35 24.22 5.02
CA ARG A 66 -5.01 22.92 5.04
C ARG A 66 -5.60 22.63 6.43
N SER A 67 -6.49 21.65 6.49
CA SER A 67 -7.16 21.19 7.70
C SER A 67 -6.80 19.74 8.05
N ALA A 68 -7.20 19.30 9.24
CA ALA A 68 -7.05 17.91 9.64
C ALA A 68 -7.90 16.95 8.77
N ALA A 69 -8.97 17.45 8.12
CA ALA A 69 -9.72 16.69 7.14
C ALA A 69 -8.88 16.40 5.88
N ASP A 70 -8.13 17.40 5.41
CA ASP A 70 -7.23 17.22 4.25
C ASP A 70 -6.12 16.21 4.56
N LEU A 71 -5.51 16.31 5.77
CA LEU A 71 -4.49 15.34 6.24
C LEU A 71 -5.04 13.92 6.24
N LEU A 72 -6.18 13.68 6.87
CA LEU A 72 -6.77 12.35 6.94
C LEU A 72 -7.14 11.82 5.55
N SER A 73 -7.73 12.66 4.71
CA SER A 73 -8.11 12.28 3.36
C SER A 73 -6.90 11.93 2.50
N ALA A 74 -5.80 12.70 2.62
CA ALA A 74 -4.58 12.43 1.89
C ALA A 74 -3.94 11.09 2.30
N VAL A 75 -3.86 10.82 3.59
CA VAL A 75 -3.28 9.57 4.10
C VAL A 75 -4.15 8.37 3.71
N VAL A 76 -5.48 8.45 3.86
CA VAL A 76 -6.40 7.36 3.45
C VAL A 76 -6.36 7.11 1.93
N LEU A 77 -6.13 8.17 1.14
CA LEU A 77 -6.03 8.04 -0.32
C LEU A 77 -4.73 7.39 -0.79
N GLU A 78 -3.63 7.64 -0.06
CA GLU A 78 -2.30 7.27 -0.51
C GLU A 78 -1.75 6.00 0.13
N ASP A 79 -2.20 5.62 1.33
CA ASP A 79 -1.82 4.35 1.94
C ASP A 79 -2.84 3.25 1.54
N PRO A 80 -2.45 2.29 0.67
CA PRO A 80 -3.35 1.24 0.21
C PRO A 80 -3.81 0.29 1.33
N ARG A 81 -3.14 0.30 2.49
CA ARG A 81 -3.50 -0.49 3.67
C ARG A 81 -4.47 0.22 4.60
N LEU A 82 -4.67 1.54 4.44
CA LEU A 82 -5.58 2.32 5.28
C LEU A 82 -6.90 2.58 4.55
N HIS A 83 -7.96 2.03 5.08
CA HIS A 83 -9.31 2.13 4.52
C HIS A 83 -10.19 2.99 5.42
N GLY A 84 -11.00 3.86 4.85
CA GLY A 84 -11.85 4.77 5.62
C GLY A 84 -13.25 4.92 5.04
N LEU A 85 -14.25 4.97 5.91
CA LEU A 85 -15.58 5.47 5.59
C LEU A 85 -15.69 6.91 6.08
N LEU A 86 -15.54 7.85 5.14
CA LEU A 86 -15.63 9.27 5.37
C LEU A 86 -16.81 9.86 4.57
N ALA A 87 -17.51 10.81 5.11
CA ALA A 87 -18.57 11.49 4.38
C ALA A 87 -18.61 12.98 4.70
N GLY A 88 -18.86 13.78 3.66
CA GLY A 88 -19.18 15.21 3.81
C GLY A 88 -20.55 15.39 4.44
N THR A 89 -20.62 16.18 5.50
CA THR A 89 -21.85 16.52 6.21
C THR A 89 -22.02 18.04 6.28
N ALA A 90 -23.16 18.51 6.76
CA ALA A 90 -23.36 19.94 7.04
C ALA A 90 -22.36 20.50 8.09
N TYR A 91 -21.70 19.63 8.82
CA TYR A 91 -20.71 19.96 9.85
C TYR A 91 -19.26 19.67 9.41
N GLY A 92 -19.01 19.54 8.10
CA GLY A 92 -17.72 19.19 7.54
C GLY A 92 -17.55 17.68 7.34
N LEU A 93 -16.29 17.23 7.17
CA LEU A 93 -15.96 15.83 7.00
C LEU A 93 -16.18 15.07 8.31
N SER A 94 -16.94 13.99 8.24
CA SER A 94 -17.17 13.06 9.34
C SER A 94 -16.47 11.73 9.06
N LEU A 95 -15.77 11.22 10.06
CA LEU A 95 -15.15 9.89 10.05
C LEU A 95 -16.10 8.89 10.71
N TYR A 96 -16.49 7.86 9.98
CA TYR A 96 -17.39 6.81 10.46
C TYR A 96 -16.66 5.51 10.81
N ALA A 97 -15.70 5.11 10.00
CA ALA A 97 -14.91 3.90 10.25
C ALA A 97 -13.50 4.05 9.68
N LEU A 98 -12.54 3.38 10.31
CA LEU A 98 -11.19 3.15 9.80
C LEU A 98 -10.82 1.68 9.94
N GLY A 99 -10.17 1.16 8.91
CA GLY A 99 -9.55 -0.16 8.91
C GLY A 99 -8.10 -0.05 8.43
N TYR A 100 -7.20 -0.83 9.00
CA TYR A 100 -5.80 -0.90 8.60
C TYR A 100 -5.33 -2.34 8.48
N ASP A 101 -4.81 -2.70 7.31
CA ASP A 101 -4.24 -4.01 7.03
C ASP A 101 -2.78 -4.07 7.52
N ARG A 102 -2.59 -4.59 8.74
CA ARG A 102 -1.26 -4.65 9.37
C ARG A 102 -0.31 -5.64 8.73
N ALA A 103 -0.85 -6.58 8.00
CA ALA A 103 -0.08 -7.73 7.54
C ALA A 103 0.11 -7.72 6.02
N ASP A 104 -0.35 -6.67 5.36
CA ASP A 104 -0.40 -6.55 3.89
C ASP A 104 -1.00 -7.81 3.24
N ASP A 105 -2.16 -8.20 3.76
CA ASP A 105 -2.84 -9.44 3.43
C ASP A 105 -3.93 -9.29 2.39
N ALA A 106 -4.08 -8.10 1.80
CA ALA A 106 -5.27 -7.69 1.08
C ALA A 106 -6.53 -7.93 1.93
N ALA A 107 -6.48 -7.52 3.21
CA ALA A 107 -7.63 -7.60 4.07
C ALA A 107 -8.78 -6.82 3.43
N SER A 108 -9.87 -7.52 3.15
CA SER A 108 -11.08 -6.86 2.69
C SER A 108 -11.78 -6.22 3.89
N PHE A 109 -12.08 -4.94 3.77
CA PHE A 109 -12.86 -4.21 4.77
C PHE A 109 -14.29 -4.03 4.29
N ARG A 110 -15.21 -4.17 5.22
CA ARG A 110 -16.62 -3.92 4.99
C ARG A 110 -17.09 -2.86 5.96
N PHE A 111 -17.57 -1.75 5.43
CA PHE A 111 -18.16 -0.65 6.18
C PHE A 111 -19.61 -0.46 5.74
N ASP A 112 -20.56 -0.98 6.51
CA ASP A 112 -21.99 -0.81 6.23
C ASP A 112 -22.55 0.32 7.08
N TYR A 113 -23.00 1.38 6.43
CA TYR A 113 -23.76 2.43 7.07
C TYR A 113 -25.25 2.06 7.08
N ASN A 114 -25.81 1.85 8.25
CA ASN A 114 -27.22 1.50 8.42
C ASN A 114 -27.86 2.38 9.50
N ASP A 115 -28.72 3.31 9.09
CA ASP A 115 -29.55 4.16 9.96
C ASP A 115 -28.78 4.81 11.14
N GLY A 116 -27.62 5.40 10.85
CA GLY A 116 -26.77 6.08 11.82
C GLY A 116 -25.78 5.17 12.56
N ASN A 117 -25.82 3.87 12.31
CA ASN A 117 -24.80 2.94 12.80
C ASN A 117 -23.89 2.49 11.66
N VAL A 118 -22.64 2.18 11.96
CA VAL A 118 -21.69 1.56 11.03
C VAL A 118 -21.29 0.20 11.58
N VAL A 119 -21.39 -0.81 10.75
CA VAL A 119 -20.75 -2.10 10.97
C VAL A 119 -19.41 -2.07 10.26
N ALA A 120 -18.32 -2.20 10.99
CA ALA A 120 -16.96 -2.25 10.46
C ALA A 120 -16.41 -3.66 10.69
N GLU A 121 -16.04 -4.35 9.62
CA GLU A 121 -15.51 -5.71 9.64
C GLU A 121 -14.28 -5.81 8.73
N ALA A 122 -13.33 -6.68 9.08
CA ALA A 122 -12.19 -7.03 8.26
C ALA A 122 -12.14 -8.54 8.00
N SER A 123 -11.63 -8.94 6.85
CA SER A 123 -11.43 -10.36 6.51
C SER A 123 -10.22 -10.98 7.18
N ASP A 124 -9.32 -10.18 7.75
CA ASP A 124 -8.17 -10.63 8.53
C ASP A 124 -8.32 -10.26 10.01
N ALA A 125 -8.02 -11.21 10.89
CA ALA A 125 -8.08 -11.02 12.35
C ALA A 125 -6.92 -10.16 12.90
N ALA A 126 -5.83 -9.99 12.14
CA ALA A 126 -4.71 -9.12 12.49
C ALA A 126 -4.97 -7.66 12.09
N ALA A 127 -5.94 -7.42 11.20
CA ALA A 127 -6.30 -6.07 10.78
C ALA A 127 -6.89 -5.28 11.97
N LEU A 128 -6.58 -3.99 12.00
CA LEU A 128 -7.23 -3.06 12.92
C LEU A 128 -8.49 -2.52 12.25
N VAL A 129 -9.63 -2.61 12.90
CA VAL A 129 -10.89 -2.10 12.35
C VAL A 129 -11.82 -1.65 13.45
N GLU A 130 -12.30 -0.40 13.34
CA GLU A 130 -13.31 0.15 14.25
C GLU A 130 -14.23 1.10 13.49
N GLY A 131 -15.47 1.17 13.92
CA GLY A 131 -16.47 2.10 13.37
C GLY A 131 -17.80 2.04 14.09
N GLY A 132 -18.62 3.04 13.82
CA GLY A 132 -20.00 3.12 14.31
C GLY A 132 -20.23 4.02 15.51
N TRP A 133 -21.51 4.07 15.92
CA TRP A 133 -21.97 4.87 17.07
C TRP A 133 -22.47 4.00 18.23
N LEU A 134 -22.70 2.70 17.98
CA LEU A 134 -23.13 1.76 19.02
C LEU A 134 -21.96 1.13 19.76
N SER A 135 -20.91 0.82 19.06
CA SER A 135 -19.67 0.24 19.62
C SER A 135 -18.70 1.30 20.15
N GLY A 136 -18.84 2.54 19.71
CA GLY A 136 -17.98 3.66 20.03
C GLY A 136 -18.10 4.77 18.99
N TYR A 137 -17.18 5.71 19.03
CA TYR A 137 -17.11 6.80 18.05
C TYR A 137 -15.69 7.36 17.95
N TRP A 138 -15.37 7.92 16.79
CA TRP A 138 -14.07 8.55 16.56
C TRP A 138 -14.03 9.95 17.16
N CYS A 139 -13.08 10.17 18.05
CA CYS A 139 -12.77 11.50 18.58
C CYS A 139 -11.51 12.04 17.95
N GLN A 140 -11.52 13.33 17.64
CA GLN A 140 -10.36 14.07 17.19
C GLN A 140 -9.75 14.86 18.35
N TRP A 141 -8.43 14.70 18.52
CA TRP A 141 -7.61 15.47 19.45
C TRP A 141 -6.46 16.14 18.69
N THR A 142 -5.94 17.18 19.27
CA THR A 142 -4.67 17.79 18.88
C THR A 142 -3.67 17.62 20.01
N ALA A 143 -2.41 17.42 19.67
CA ALA A 143 -1.33 17.38 20.65
C ALA A 143 -0.41 18.60 20.47
N ASN A 144 0.81 18.51 21.01
CA ASN A 144 1.84 19.54 20.88
C ASN A 144 2.17 19.87 19.41
N VAL A 145 2.76 21.02 19.20
CA VAL A 145 3.29 21.43 17.89
C VAL A 145 4.82 21.43 17.97
N GLY A 146 5.45 20.70 17.03
CA GLY A 146 6.91 20.53 17.01
C GLY A 146 7.44 19.56 18.07
N GLY A 147 8.64 19.07 17.87
CA GLY A 147 9.29 18.11 18.76
C GLY A 147 8.70 16.71 18.74
N ALA A 148 8.99 15.94 19.78
CA ALA A 148 8.45 14.61 19.97
C ALA A 148 6.94 14.65 20.28
N PHE A 149 6.24 13.58 19.94
CA PHE A 149 4.85 13.41 20.30
C PHE A 149 4.68 13.41 21.83
N ASP A 150 3.67 14.14 22.31
CA ASP A 150 3.36 14.25 23.74
C ASP A 150 1.88 13.99 24.00
N ALA A 151 1.56 12.77 24.40
CA ALA A 151 0.20 12.37 24.73
C ALA A 151 -0.40 13.15 25.93
N SER A 152 0.44 13.74 26.80
CA SER A 152 -0.05 14.55 27.93
C SER A 152 -0.58 15.92 27.50
N SER A 153 -0.29 16.34 26.27
CA SER A 153 -0.73 17.61 25.69
C SER A 153 -2.05 17.53 24.94
N LEU A 154 -2.69 16.35 24.90
CA LEU A 154 -3.94 16.15 24.16
C LEU A 154 -5.02 17.16 24.55
N SER A 155 -5.59 17.82 23.55
CA SER A 155 -6.72 18.74 23.67
C SER A 155 -7.77 18.45 22.61
N TYR A 156 -9.02 18.68 22.92
CA TYR A 156 -10.14 18.40 22.02
C TYR A 156 -10.01 19.23 20.73
N GLY A 157 -10.13 18.58 19.58
CA GLY A 157 -10.15 19.24 18.28
C GLY A 157 -11.51 19.88 17.99
N ASN A 158 -11.52 20.84 17.06
CA ASN A 158 -12.75 21.54 16.65
C ASN A 158 -13.55 20.79 15.58
N GLY A 159 -13.22 19.52 15.31
CA GLY A 159 -13.69 18.74 14.17
C GLY A 159 -12.70 18.82 12.99
N LEU A 160 -12.65 17.75 12.19
CA LEU A 160 -11.63 17.56 11.14
C LEU A 160 -11.52 18.76 10.20
N SER A 161 -12.64 19.23 9.65
CA SER A 161 -12.67 20.36 8.70
C SER A 161 -12.38 21.73 9.32
N TYR A 162 -12.50 21.86 10.64
CA TYR A 162 -12.34 23.13 11.35
C TYR A 162 -11.07 23.22 12.18
N THR A 163 -10.24 22.17 12.15
CA THR A 163 -8.94 22.15 12.80
C THR A 163 -7.86 22.45 11.77
N PRO A 164 -7.28 23.67 11.75
CA PRO A 164 -6.23 24.01 10.80
C PRO A 164 -4.94 23.26 11.11
N LEU A 165 -4.21 22.91 10.06
CA LEU A 165 -2.86 22.36 10.20
C LEU A 165 -1.83 23.47 10.38
N THR A 166 -0.84 23.17 11.19
CA THR A 166 0.38 23.98 11.31
C THR A 166 1.60 23.08 11.10
N ASN A 167 2.69 23.63 10.58
CA ASN A 167 3.91 22.87 10.39
C ASN A 167 4.40 22.29 11.72
N GLY A 168 4.61 20.98 11.77
CA GLY A 168 4.98 20.24 12.98
C GLY A 168 3.80 19.87 13.90
N SER A 169 2.54 20.02 13.48
CA SER A 169 1.39 19.66 14.30
C SER A 169 1.13 18.16 14.34
N TRP A 170 0.69 17.70 15.51
CA TRP A 170 0.23 16.33 15.75
C TRP A 170 -1.28 16.31 15.93
N HIS A 171 -1.95 15.43 15.19
CA HIS A 171 -3.38 15.19 15.27
C HIS A 171 -3.62 13.74 15.69
N VAL A 172 -4.61 13.52 16.55
CA VAL A 172 -4.91 12.18 17.05
C VAL A 172 -6.36 11.85 16.77
N LEU A 173 -6.60 10.68 16.22
CA LEU A 173 -7.91 10.07 16.06
C LEU A 173 -7.95 8.85 16.97
N GLN A 174 -8.82 8.90 17.98
CA GLN A 174 -8.97 7.79 18.93
C GLN A 174 -10.38 7.27 18.88
N PHE A 175 -10.53 5.95 18.78
CA PHE A 175 -11.84 5.31 18.87
C PHE A 175 -12.26 5.23 20.34
N GLN A 176 -13.23 6.07 20.72
CA GLN A 176 -13.74 6.16 22.08
C GLN A 176 -14.79 5.11 22.33
N ARG A 177 -14.62 4.34 23.42
CA ARG A 177 -15.64 3.40 23.89
C ARG A 177 -16.75 4.15 24.63
N PRO A 178 -18.02 3.72 24.56
CA PRO A 178 -19.14 4.41 25.20
C PRO A 178 -18.96 4.62 26.72
N GLU A 179 -18.30 3.71 27.38
CA GLU A 179 -18.02 3.74 28.82
C GLU A 179 -17.00 4.81 29.24
N TRP A 180 -16.24 5.37 28.30
CA TRP A 180 -15.21 6.39 28.62
C TRP A 180 -15.78 7.81 28.67
N GLY A 181 -16.99 8.04 28.13
CA GLY A 181 -17.58 9.37 28.04
C GLY A 181 -16.89 10.27 27.02
N TRP A 182 -16.86 11.58 27.30
CA TRP A 182 -16.32 12.59 26.39
C TRP A 182 -14.91 13.07 26.76
N ASP A 183 -14.33 12.57 27.83
CA ASP A 183 -12.99 12.94 28.26
C ASP A 183 -11.94 12.18 27.45
N SER A 184 -10.74 12.76 27.27
CA SER A 184 -9.64 12.06 26.64
C SER A 184 -9.26 10.84 27.48
N HIS A 185 -9.14 9.70 26.82
CA HIS A 185 -8.67 8.47 27.44
C HIS A 185 -7.19 8.28 27.11
N PRO A 186 -6.37 7.67 27.98
CA PRO A 186 -5.02 7.31 27.62
C PRO A 186 -4.97 6.50 26.33
N LEU A 187 -4.03 6.80 25.45
CA LEU A 187 -3.81 6.01 24.25
C LEU A 187 -3.46 4.56 24.61
N ALA A 188 -3.72 3.62 23.72
CA ALA A 188 -3.40 2.20 23.90
C ALA A 188 -1.88 1.94 24.11
N GLY A 189 -1.03 2.89 23.73
CA GLY A 189 0.42 2.87 23.93
C GLY A 189 1.10 4.09 23.33
N GLU A 190 2.42 4.10 23.32
CA GLU A 190 3.20 5.06 22.52
C GLU A 190 2.93 4.76 21.04
N PRO A 191 2.81 5.81 20.19
CA PRO A 191 2.64 5.58 18.76
C PRO A 191 3.89 4.94 18.14
N VAL A 192 3.66 4.17 17.09
CA VAL A 192 4.70 3.63 16.21
C VAL A 192 4.40 4.06 14.78
N ALA A 193 5.40 4.07 13.91
CA ALA A 193 5.18 4.36 12.51
C ALA A 193 4.23 3.34 11.89
N ALA A 194 3.32 3.80 11.05
CA ALA A 194 2.68 2.92 10.07
C ALA A 194 3.74 2.43 9.09
N GLU A 195 3.64 1.18 8.68
CA GLU A 195 4.54 0.63 7.67
C GLU A 195 4.40 1.40 6.35
N SER A 196 5.51 1.60 5.66
CA SER A 196 5.53 2.33 4.40
C SER A 196 5.43 1.37 3.23
N SER A 197 4.51 1.59 2.30
CA SER A 197 4.51 0.89 1.01
C SER A 197 5.74 1.23 0.14
N TYR A 198 6.57 2.14 0.59
CA TYR A 198 7.76 2.61 -0.12
C TYR A 198 9.01 2.31 0.67
N ALA A 199 10.13 2.21 -0.04
CA ALA A 199 11.43 2.20 0.63
C ALA A 199 11.56 3.46 1.51
N TRP A 200 11.92 3.27 2.78
CA TRP A 200 11.94 4.34 3.77
C TRP A 200 13.34 4.75 4.22
N ARG A 201 14.36 3.95 3.86
CA ARG A 201 15.73 4.17 4.31
C ARG A 201 16.76 3.83 3.24
N VAL A 202 17.73 4.73 3.05
CA VAL A 202 18.96 4.42 2.32
C VAL A 202 19.91 3.66 3.24
N VAL A 203 20.37 2.49 2.78
CA VAL A 203 21.31 1.63 3.50
C VAL A 203 22.75 1.90 3.08
N ALA A 204 22.94 2.09 1.77
CA ALA A 204 24.23 2.44 1.17
C ALA A 204 24.01 3.21 -0.11
N ALA A 205 24.92 4.12 -0.43
CA ALA A 205 24.94 4.81 -1.71
C ALA A 205 26.38 5.12 -2.12
N ASP A 206 26.70 4.88 -3.38
CA ASP A 206 27.84 5.45 -4.08
C ASP A 206 27.29 6.42 -5.13
N VAL A 207 27.05 7.65 -4.69
CA VAL A 207 26.47 8.72 -5.50
C VAL A 207 27.31 9.97 -5.31
N ALA A 208 27.62 10.67 -6.39
CA ALA A 208 28.40 11.91 -6.35
C ALA A 208 27.63 13.02 -5.62
N ALA A 209 28.13 13.44 -4.47
CA ALA A 209 27.52 14.49 -3.68
C ALA A 209 27.61 15.85 -4.39
N GLY A 210 26.59 16.70 -4.23
CA GLY A 210 26.61 18.11 -4.65
C GLY A 210 26.17 18.37 -6.09
N GLY A 211 25.73 17.35 -6.84
CA GLY A 211 25.02 17.53 -8.11
C GLY A 211 23.56 17.95 -7.91
N PHE A 212 22.87 18.26 -9.00
CA PHE A 212 21.46 18.61 -9.00
C PHE A 212 20.58 17.43 -8.50
N TYR A 213 21.04 16.20 -8.70
CA TYR A 213 20.41 14.93 -8.33
C TYR A 213 21.28 14.08 -7.39
N GLY A 214 22.13 14.69 -6.57
CA GLY A 214 23.12 14.00 -5.76
C GLY A 214 22.68 13.61 -4.35
N ASP A 215 21.40 13.72 -3.98
CA ASP A 215 20.90 13.34 -2.66
C ASP A 215 20.19 11.97 -2.73
N PRO A 216 20.79 10.90 -2.14
CA PRO A 216 20.17 9.58 -2.13
C PRO A 216 18.80 9.51 -1.42
N ALA A 217 18.50 10.47 -0.54
CA ALA A 217 17.22 10.51 0.16
C ALA A 217 16.04 10.78 -0.79
N ASN A 218 16.29 11.31 -1.98
CA ASN A 218 15.25 11.53 -2.99
C ASN A 218 14.66 10.22 -3.57
N ALA A 219 15.29 9.06 -3.35
CA ALA A 219 14.76 7.75 -3.73
C ALA A 219 13.83 7.14 -2.66
N LEU A 220 13.49 7.90 -1.62
CA LEU A 220 12.66 7.43 -0.52
C LEU A 220 11.26 8.01 -0.55
N GLY A 221 10.28 7.21 -0.08
CA GLY A 221 8.87 7.56 -0.12
C GLY A 221 8.23 7.27 -1.48
N GLY A 222 7.04 7.82 -1.72
CA GLY A 222 6.32 7.64 -2.98
C GLY A 222 6.95 8.42 -4.15
N PRO A 223 6.67 8.00 -5.39
CA PRO A 223 7.18 8.69 -6.57
C PRO A 223 6.66 10.13 -6.66
N SER A 224 7.50 11.00 -7.19
CA SER A 224 7.22 12.43 -7.35
C SER A 224 6.00 12.68 -8.23
N ARG A 225 5.03 13.45 -7.73
CA ARG A 225 3.74 13.70 -8.39
C ARG A 225 3.58 15.11 -8.95
N SER A 226 4.17 16.10 -8.31
CA SER A 226 4.10 17.49 -8.76
C SER A 226 5.30 17.85 -9.62
N VAL A 227 5.22 17.57 -10.90
CA VAL A 227 6.29 17.86 -11.84
C VAL A 227 5.98 19.18 -12.56
N PRO A 228 6.85 20.20 -12.46
CA PRO A 228 6.72 21.39 -13.30
C PRO A 228 6.82 20.95 -14.77
N SER A 229 5.84 21.28 -15.59
CA SER A 229 5.92 20.99 -17.02
C SER A 229 7.15 21.70 -17.62
N TRP A 230 7.95 20.97 -18.41
CA TRP A 230 9.09 21.52 -19.12
C TRP A 230 8.65 22.69 -20.01
N GLY A 231 9.22 23.87 -19.78
CA GLY A 231 8.90 25.06 -20.58
C GLY A 231 7.54 25.69 -20.29
N ALA A 232 6.80 25.24 -19.29
CA ALA A 232 5.54 25.87 -18.93
C ALA A 232 5.76 27.25 -18.31
N ILE A 233 5.13 28.21 -18.88
CA ILE A 233 4.87 29.50 -18.30
C ILE A 233 3.35 29.65 -18.21
N PRO A 234 2.79 29.67 -17.01
CA PRO A 234 3.39 29.73 -15.68
C PRO A 234 3.72 28.34 -15.09
N PRO A 235 4.62 28.27 -14.07
CA PRO A 235 5.12 27.04 -13.46
C PRO A 235 4.09 26.30 -12.58
N THR A 236 2.82 26.45 -12.86
CA THR A 236 1.70 26.05 -11.97
C THR A 236 0.87 24.90 -12.53
N THR A 237 1.10 24.44 -13.75
CA THR A 237 0.41 23.28 -14.29
C THR A 237 1.27 22.03 -14.14
N ALA A 238 0.95 21.19 -13.16
CA ALA A 238 1.48 19.83 -13.11
C ALA A 238 1.17 19.11 -14.43
N ASN A 239 2.13 18.36 -14.96
CA ASN A 239 1.90 17.50 -16.09
C ASN A 239 1.85 16.05 -15.61
N PRO A 240 0.67 15.44 -15.50
CA PRO A 240 0.51 14.11 -14.93
C PRO A 240 1.25 12.98 -15.66
N ALA A 241 1.62 13.19 -16.92
CA ALA A 241 2.35 12.22 -17.72
C ALA A 241 3.84 12.58 -17.90
N SER A 242 4.36 13.51 -17.13
CA SER A 242 5.77 13.87 -17.15
C SER A 242 6.52 13.12 -16.04
N PRO A 243 7.68 12.55 -16.34
CA PRO A 243 8.51 11.94 -15.32
C PRO A 243 9.05 12.97 -14.33
N ALA A 244 9.63 12.50 -13.21
CA ALA A 244 10.28 13.37 -12.24
C ALA A 244 11.46 14.11 -12.84
N TRP A 245 11.46 15.44 -12.67
CA TRP A 245 12.55 16.33 -13.04
C TRP A 245 12.76 17.36 -11.94
N GLY A 246 13.99 17.71 -11.71
CA GLY A 246 14.30 18.80 -10.81
C GLY A 246 14.94 18.37 -9.49
N ALA A 247 15.64 19.31 -8.87
CA ALA A 247 16.33 19.08 -7.60
C ALA A 247 15.36 18.63 -6.51
N GLY A 248 15.80 17.62 -5.73
CA GLY A 248 15.04 17.10 -4.61
C GLY A 248 13.92 16.12 -5.00
N ARG A 249 13.94 15.58 -6.24
CA ARG A 249 12.90 14.66 -6.71
C ARG A 249 13.40 13.28 -7.08
N LEU A 250 14.63 13.17 -7.51
CA LEU A 250 15.25 11.91 -7.89
C LEU A 250 16.74 11.91 -7.55
N VAL A 251 17.36 10.76 -7.62
CA VAL A 251 18.80 10.60 -7.51
C VAL A 251 19.37 9.97 -8.78
N ALA A 252 20.36 10.62 -9.39
CA ALA A 252 21.11 10.04 -10.49
C ALA A 252 22.27 9.22 -9.95
N LEU A 253 22.38 7.96 -10.39
CA LEU A 253 23.38 7.03 -9.91
C LEU A 253 24.73 7.25 -10.58
N GLN A 254 25.27 8.45 -10.43
CA GLN A 254 26.62 8.81 -10.80
C GLN A 254 27.57 8.46 -9.64
N SER A 255 28.56 7.61 -9.87
CA SER A 255 29.52 7.26 -8.82
C SER A 255 30.34 8.45 -8.35
N ALA A 256 30.59 8.52 -7.05
CA ALA A 256 31.55 9.45 -6.47
C ALA A 256 33.02 8.99 -6.68
N THR A 257 33.25 7.70 -6.94
CA THR A 257 34.58 7.07 -6.89
C THR A 257 34.92 6.22 -8.11
N GLY A 258 33.98 5.94 -8.99
CA GLY A 258 34.16 5.06 -10.14
C GLY A 258 33.19 5.38 -11.28
N ASP A 259 33.05 4.42 -12.17
CA ASP A 259 32.23 4.58 -13.38
C ASP A 259 30.73 4.25 -13.13
N ARG A 260 30.42 3.46 -12.11
CA ARG A 260 29.05 2.98 -11.83
C ARG A 260 28.60 3.37 -10.44
N GLY A 261 27.65 4.25 -10.36
CA GLY A 261 26.99 4.60 -9.11
C GLY A 261 25.95 3.56 -8.70
N SER A 262 25.64 3.54 -7.42
CA SER A 262 24.64 2.62 -6.88
C SER A 262 23.93 3.18 -5.65
N ILE A 263 22.72 2.68 -5.43
CA ILE A 263 21.96 2.91 -4.20
C ILE A 263 21.42 1.57 -3.68
N THR A 264 21.42 1.41 -2.36
CA THR A 264 20.69 0.32 -1.69
C THR A 264 19.67 0.93 -0.75
N VAL A 265 18.41 0.61 -0.98
CA VAL A 265 17.29 1.04 -0.14
C VAL A 265 16.69 -0.14 0.61
N ALA A 266 15.98 0.15 1.70
CA ALA A 266 15.32 -0.87 2.51
C ALA A 266 13.85 -0.52 2.76
N PHE A 267 13.03 -1.57 2.79
CA PHE A 267 11.67 -1.54 3.33
C PHE A 267 11.68 -1.79 4.84
N ASP A 268 10.63 -1.38 5.53
CA ASP A 268 10.42 -1.62 6.97
C ASP A 268 9.68 -2.93 7.26
N HIS A 269 9.21 -3.60 6.20
CA HIS A 269 8.48 -4.86 6.23
C HIS A 269 9.02 -5.86 5.18
N ASP A 270 8.41 -7.04 5.10
CA ASP A 270 8.71 -8.05 4.09
C ASP A 270 7.91 -7.77 2.82
N VAL A 271 8.55 -7.40 1.72
CA VAL A 271 7.95 -7.36 0.39
C VAL A 271 7.85 -8.79 -0.13
N ALA A 272 6.65 -9.31 -0.23
CA ALA A 272 6.39 -10.73 -0.39
C ALA A 272 5.97 -11.11 -1.81
N ASP A 273 6.46 -12.26 -2.28
CA ASP A 273 5.92 -13.00 -3.46
C ASP A 273 4.49 -13.48 -3.11
N ASP A 274 3.53 -12.56 -3.24
CA ASP A 274 2.14 -12.84 -2.91
C ASP A 274 1.36 -13.22 -4.18
N PRO A 275 0.66 -14.36 -4.20
CA PRO A 275 -0.12 -14.78 -5.37
C PRO A 275 -1.29 -13.82 -5.73
N ARG A 276 -1.57 -12.82 -4.87
CA ARG A 276 -2.58 -11.79 -5.13
C ARG A 276 -2.00 -10.53 -5.76
N ASN A 277 -0.67 -10.44 -5.88
CA ASN A 277 -0.05 -9.32 -6.54
C ASN A 277 -0.44 -9.28 -8.02
N PRO A 278 -0.88 -8.12 -8.54
CA PRO A 278 -1.21 -7.97 -9.95
C PRO A 278 -0.06 -8.43 -10.85
N PHE A 279 -0.39 -9.25 -11.83
CA PHE A 279 0.56 -9.82 -12.81
C PHE A 279 1.68 -10.68 -12.20
N GLY A 280 1.66 -10.98 -10.88
CA GLY A 280 2.74 -11.66 -10.17
C GLY A 280 3.99 -10.79 -9.98
N LEU A 281 3.85 -9.48 -10.00
CA LEU A 281 4.93 -8.53 -9.74
C LEU A 281 4.90 -8.10 -8.27
N ASP A 282 6.07 -8.03 -7.61
CA ASP A 282 6.14 -7.88 -6.16
C ASP A 282 6.63 -6.49 -5.72
N PHE A 283 7.40 -5.80 -6.55
CA PHE A 283 7.80 -4.42 -6.30
C PHE A 283 7.97 -3.63 -7.59
N ILE A 284 8.02 -2.31 -7.47
CA ILE A 284 8.13 -1.37 -8.60
C ILE A 284 9.29 -0.42 -8.33
N VAL A 285 10.11 -0.15 -9.35
CA VAL A 285 11.11 0.92 -9.33
C VAL A 285 10.67 2.05 -10.25
N PHE A 286 10.62 3.26 -9.71
CA PHE A 286 10.31 4.48 -10.45
C PHE A 286 11.59 5.25 -10.74
N GLY A 287 11.69 5.73 -11.96
CA GLY A 287 12.75 6.62 -12.43
C GLY A 287 12.17 7.78 -13.24
N ASN A 288 12.98 8.32 -14.15
CA ASN A 288 12.52 9.40 -15.03
C ASN A 288 12.37 8.97 -16.49
N ALA A 289 12.30 7.69 -16.77
CA ALA A 289 11.98 7.18 -18.09
C ALA A 289 10.79 7.93 -18.71
N LEU A 290 10.86 8.27 -19.98
CA LEU A 290 9.86 9.11 -20.66
C LEU A 290 9.47 8.55 -22.03
N HIS A 291 8.22 8.78 -22.43
CA HIS A 291 7.80 8.52 -23.80
C HIS A 291 8.27 9.61 -24.76
N ASN A 292 8.93 9.19 -25.83
CA ASN A 292 9.31 10.09 -26.92
C ASN A 292 8.09 10.49 -27.75
N LEU A 293 7.67 11.75 -27.67
CA LEU A 293 6.48 12.26 -28.34
C LEU A 293 6.65 12.51 -29.85
N GLY A 294 7.83 12.22 -30.42
CA GLY A 294 8.07 12.24 -31.86
C GLY A 294 7.90 13.61 -32.54
N GLY A 295 8.30 14.68 -31.88
CA GLY A 295 8.31 16.03 -32.46
C GLY A 295 6.96 16.74 -32.54
N ASN A 296 5.87 16.13 -32.06
CA ASN A 296 4.55 16.77 -31.92
C ASN A 296 4.31 17.34 -30.52
N ALA A 297 5.35 17.57 -29.79
CA ALA A 297 5.30 17.52 -28.37
C ALA A 297 5.59 18.83 -27.70
N SER A 298 4.64 19.68 -27.67
CA SER A 298 4.46 20.49 -26.48
C SER A 298 3.06 20.24 -25.97
N PHE A 299 2.90 19.29 -25.04
CA PHE A 299 1.68 19.26 -24.25
C PHE A 299 2.01 19.79 -22.85
N HIS A 300 1.06 20.50 -22.30
CA HIS A 300 1.08 21.01 -20.94
C HIS A 300 0.04 20.23 -20.13
N GLY A 301 0.09 20.29 -18.80
CA GLY A 301 -0.89 19.62 -17.96
C GLY A 301 -2.35 20.03 -18.23
N ASP A 302 -2.55 21.24 -18.78
CA ASP A 302 -3.84 21.78 -19.22
C ASP A 302 -4.23 21.44 -20.67
N SER A 303 -3.39 20.71 -21.41
CA SER A 303 -3.73 20.23 -22.76
C SER A 303 -4.75 19.12 -22.69
N ASP A 304 -5.73 19.12 -23.58
CA ASP A 304 -6.72 18.03 -23.67
C ASP A 304 -6.01 16.71 -24.05
N PRO A 305 -5.97 15.72 -23.12
CA PRO A 305 -5.27 14.45 -23.33
C PRO A 305 -5.80 13.65 -24.53
N ALA A 306 -7.02 13.88 -24.96
CA ALA A 306 -7.59 13.22 -26.15
C ALA A 306 -7.02 13.77 -27.47
N THR A 307 -6.34 14.92 -27.45
CA THR A 307 -5.74 15.56 -28.63
C THR A 307 -4.24 15.38 -28.75
N VAL A 308 -3.57 14.94 -27.67
CA VAL A 308 -2.11 14.70 -27.65
C VAL A 308 -1.84 13.28 -28.15
N VAL A 309 -1.15 13.14 -29.28
CA VAL A 309 -0.89 11.82 -29.92
C VAL A 309 0.60 11.50 -29.86
N PHE A 310 0.92 10.28 -29.43
CA PHE A 310 2.30 9.78 -29.43
C PHE A 310 2.74 9.39 -30.84
N GLY A 311 3.80 10.01 -31.33
CA GLY A 311 4.31 9.81 -32.70
C GLY A 311 5.27 8.62 -32.81
N THR A 312 5.85 8.16 -31.72
CA THR A 312 6.85 7.09 -31.69
C THR A 312 6.52 6.01 -30.69
N ASP A 313 7.18 4.87 -30.82
CA ASP A 313 7.18 3.75 -29.89
C ASP A 313 8.42 3.75 -28.95
N GLY A 314 9.24 4.80 -29.04
CA GLY A 314 10.45 4.93 -28.23
C GLY A 314 10.16 5.43 -26.82
N VAL A 315 10.86 4.84 -25.86
CA VAL A 315 10.98 5.31 -24.49
C VAL A 315 12.43 5.75 -24.31
N GLY A 316 12.63 6.97 -23.79
CA GLY A 316 13.94 7.40 -23.29
C GLY A 316 14.12 6.80 -21.92
N SER A 317 15.22 6.09 -21.69
CA SER A 317 15.48 5.38 -20.44
C SER A 317 16.99 5.28 -20.20
N GLU A 318 17.39 5.28 -18.94
CA GLU A 318 18.75 5.07 -18.45
C GLU A 318 18.80 3.81 -17.57
N PRO A 319 18.86 2.61 -18.18
CA PRO A 319 18.62 1.35 -17.47
C PRO A 319 19.61 1.07 -16.34
N GLY A 320 19.10 0.63 -15.19
CA GLY A 320 19.85 0.21 -14.02
C GLY A 320 19.64 -1.26 -13.67
N LEU A 321 20.75 -1.97 -13.34
CA LEU A 321 20.68 -3.32 -12.81
C LEU A 321 20.02 -3.31 -11.43
N VAL A 322 19.01 -4.15 -11.28
CA VAL A 322 18.32 -4.33 -9.99
C VAL A 322 18.76 -5.65 -9.36
N GLU A 323 19.05 -5.58 -8.07
CA GLU A 323 19.38 -6.72 -7.23
C GLU A 323 18.55 -6.67 -5.95
N VAL A 324 18.13 -7.83 -5.45
CA VAL A 324 17.25 -7.94 -4.29
C VAL A 324 17.83 -8.83 -3.20
N SER A 325 17.49 -8.55 -1.95
CA SER A 325 17.98 -9.33 -0.82
C SER A 325 16.96 -9.32 0.33
N ALA A 326 16.88 -10.43 1.07
CA ALA A 326 16.12 -10.51 2.30
C ALA A 326 16.92 -10.05 3.52
N ASP A 327 18.25 -10.15 3.50
CA ASP A 327 19.14 -9.93 4.66
C ASP A 327 20.12 -8.75 4.49
N GLY A 328 20.11 -8.09 3.32
CA GLY A 328 21.02 -7.00 2.98
C GLY A 328 22.47 -7.41 2.69
N THR A 329 22.74 -8.71 2.62
CA THR A 329 24.10 -9.26 2.37
C THR A 329 24.15 -10.17 1.16
N ASN A 330 23.18 -11.03 0.98
CA ASN A 330 23.05 -11.94 -0.14
C ASN A 330 22.09 -11.36 -1.18
N PHE A 331 22.64 -10.89 -2.30
CA PHE A 331 21.85 -10.25 -3.35
C PHE A 331 21.69 -11.17 -4.57
N PHE A 332 20.49 -11.16 -5.14
CA PHE A 332 20.11 -11.85 -6.36
C PHE A 332 19.82 -10.80 -7.44
N ALA A 333 20.43 -10.95 -8.61
CA ALA A 333 20.36 -9.96 -9.69
C ALA A 333 19.34 -10.33 -10.77
N PHE A 334 18.60 -9.35 -11.25
CA PHE A 334 17.82 -9.42 -12.49
C PHE A 334 18.74 -9.21 -13.69
N ALA A 335 19.63 -10.18 -13.95
CA ALA A 335 20.73 -10.04 -14.89
C ALA A 335 20.28 -9.82 -16.36
N ASP A 336 19.13 -10.38 -16.73
CA ASP A 336 18.53 -10.29 -18.06
C ASP A 336 17.32 -9.35 -18.08
N GLY A 337 17.21 -8.44 -17.10
CA GLY A 337 16.08 -7.56 -16.89
C GLY A 337 14.90 -8.22 -16.14
N PRO A 338 13.85 -7.47 -15.84
CA PRO A 338 13.68 -6.04 -16.14
C PRO A 338 14.74 -5.16 -15.47
N TYR A 339 14.86 -3.90 -15.92
CA TYR A 339 15.82 -2.93 -15.41
C TYR A 339 15.10 -1.75 -14.76
N ALA A 340 15.74 -1.10 -13.78
CA ALA A 340 15.27 0.17 -13.24
C ALA A 340 15.32 1.25 -14.32
N ASP A 341 14.49 2.29 -14.16
CA ASP A 341 14.45 3.45 -15.05
C ASP A 341 14.25 3.09 -16.53
N ASP A 342 13.34 2.14 -16.76
CA ASP A 342 12.97 1.64 -18.09
C ASP A 342 11.45 1.77 -18.28
N PHE A 343 10.83 0.94 -19.06
CA PHE A 343 9.38 0.90 -19.22
C PHE A 343 8.72 0.37 -17.92
N ALA A 344 7.69 1.02 -17.36
CA ALA A 344 6.82 2.07 -17.92
C ALA A 344 7.13 3.45 -17.30
N PRO A 345 7.10 4.52 -18.11
CA PRO A 345 7.23 5.89 -17.60
C PRO A 345 6.21 6.25 -16.51
N THR A 346 6.59 7.12 -15.58
CA THR A 346 5.75 7.52 -14.45
C THR A 346 4.54 8.36 -14.87
N MET A 347 3.39 8.11 -14.25
CA MET A 347 2.15 8.87 -14.39
C MET A 347 1.60 9.26 -13.01
N SER A 348 1.53 10.53 -12.71
CA SER A 348 1.19 11.01 -11.36
C SER A 348 -0.30 11.00 -11.03
N HIS A 349 -1.20 11.15 -12.01
CA HIS A 349 -2.65 11.20 -11.80
C HIS A 349 -3.42 10.40 -12.85
N ARG A 350 -4.58 9.95 -12.48
CA ARG A 350 -5.48 9.17 -13.34
C ARG A 350 -6.19 10.09 -14.33
N TYR A 351 -6.38 9.61 -15.56
CA TYR A 351 -7.28 10.26 -16.50
C TYR A 351 -8.73 9.92 -16.11
N ASP A 352 -9.41 10.88 -15.50
CA ASP A 352 -10.79 10.75 -15.05
C ASP A 352 -11.59 12.03 -15.32
N PRO A 353 -12.09 12.23 -16.55
CA PRO A 353 -12.90 13.39 -16.88
C PRO A 353 -14.28 13.40 -16.21
N GLY A 354 -14.67 12.30 -15.56
CA GLY A 354 -15.91 12.19 -14.78
C GLY A 354 -15.79 12.76 -13.37
N ASP A 355 -14.57 12.72 -12.80
CA ASP A 355 -14.26 13.23 -11.45
C ASP A 355 -12.88 13.90 -11.42
N PRO A 356 -12.70 15.02 -12.14
CA PRO A 356 -11.42 15.72 -12.18
C PRO A 356 -11.11 16.40 -10.84
N ASP A 357 -9.86 16.31 -10.40
CA ASP A 357 -9.40 16.99 -9.20
C ASP A 357 -9.18 18.50 -9.45
N PRO A 358 -10.01 19.39 -8.89
CA PRO A 358 -9.88 20.81 -9.12
C PRO A 358 -8.65 21.45 -8.44
N SER A 359 -7.97 20.71 -7.57
CA SER A 359 -6.80 21.20 -6.84
C SER A 359 -5.51 21.17 -7.66
N LEU A 360 -5.47 20.38 -8.74
CA LEU A 360 -4.27 20.25 -9.59
C LEU A 360 -3.90 21.54 -10.31
N PHE A 361 -4.88 22.17 -10.95
CA PHE A 361 -4.76 23.48 -11.60
C PHE A 361 -6.14 24.03 -11.95
N GLU A 362 -6.23 25.35 -12.09
CA GLU A 362 -7.47 26.03 -12.46
C GLU A 362 -7.95 25.57 -13.85
N GLY A 363 -9.18 25.07 -13.92
CA GLY A 363 -9.78 24.60 -15.17
C GLY A 363 -9.42 23.15 -15.54
N ASN A 364 -8.88 22.35 -14.62
CA ASN A 364 -8.71 20.91 -14.84
C ASN A 364 -10.05 20.23 -15.14
N LEU A 365 -10.11 19.49 -16.25
CA LEU A 365 -11.29 18.77 -16.73
C LEU A 365 -11.03 17.28 -16.96
N TRP A 366 -9.81 16.81 -16.76
CA TRP A 366 -9.39 15.50 -17.26
C TRP A 366 -8.68 14.63 -16.22
N TRP A 367 -7.94 15.23 -15.29
CA TRP A 367 -7.11 14.51 -14.36
C TRP A 367 -7.76 14.44 -12.99
N GLY A 368 -7.99 13.22 -12.52
CA GLY A 368 -8.62 12.92 -11.24
C GLY A 368 -7.61 12.72 -10.10
N SER A 369 -7.93 11.78 -9.22
CA SER A 369 -7.09 11.41 -8.08
C SER A 369 -5.69 10.96 -8.50
N PRO A 370 -4.71 10.97 -7.57
CA PRO A 370 -3.39 10.40 -7.79
C PRO A 370 -3.44 8.97 -8.31
N SER A 371 -2.49 8.63 -9.19
CA SER A 371 -2.28 7.25 -9.63
C SER A 371 -1.72 6.41 -8.49
N ASP A 372 -2.03 5.12 -8.52
CA ASP A 372 -1.63 4.16 -7.50
C ASP A 372 -0.19 3.69 -7.76
N ALA A 373 0.73 4.07 -6.90
CA ALA A 373 2.14 3.72 -7.01
C ALA A 373 2.46 2.30 -6.51
N THR A 374 1.49 1.62 -5.90
CA THR A 374 1.62 0.21 -5.48
C THR A 374 1.00 -0.76 -6.49
N ARG A 375 0.40 -0.23 -7.56
CA ARG A 375 -0.16 -1.02 -8.66
C ARG A 375 0.78 -1.01 -9.86
N PRO A 376 1.31 -2.17 -10.31
CA PRO A 376 2.16 -2.24 -11.47
C PRO A 376 1.36 -2.05 -12.78
N VAL A 377 2.05 -1.62 -13.83
CA VAL A 377 1.54 -1.66 -15.20
C VAL A 377 1.57 -3.11 -15.71
N ASP A 378 0.65 -3.45 -16.61
CA ASP A 378 0.63 -4.76 -17.28
C ASP A 378 1.98 -5.00 -17.99
N PRO A 379 2.78 -6.01 -17.59
CA PRO A 379 4.10 -6.27 -18.17
C PRO A 379 4.05 -6.74 -19.63
N ALA A 380 2.87 -7.03 -20.17
CA ALA A 380 2.69 -7.32 -21.59
C ALA A 380 2.70 -6.06 -22.46
N LEU A 381 2.57 -4.87 -21.86
CA LEU A 381 2.65 -3.59 -22.58
C LEU A 381 4.11 -3.20 -22.85
N SER A 382 4.30 -2.47 -23.93
CA SER A 382 5.59 -1.92 -24.37
C SER A 382 5.38 -0.55 -25.01
N GLY A 383 6.45 0.19 -25.26
CA GLY A 383 6.37 1.47 -25.98
C GLY A 383 5.62 1.40 -27.32
N ALA A 384 5.65 0.25 -27.99
CA ALA A 384 4.95 0.03 -29.26
C ALA A 384 3.43 0.12 -29.13
N ASP A 385 2.87 -0.19 -27.98
CA ASP A 385 1.43 -0.15 -27.72
C ASP A 385 0.87 1.27 -27.66
N PHE A 386 1.75 2.26 -27.48
CA PHE A 386 1.37 3.68 -27.36
C PHE A 386 1.46 4.44 -28.67
N LYS A 387 2.17 3.91 -29.67
CA LYS A 387 2.35 4.57 -30.95
C LYS A 387 1.02 4.86 -31.66
N GLY A 388 0.80 6.14 -31.95
CA GLY A 388 -0.44 6.59 -32.60
C GLY A 388 -1.65 6.67 -31.67
N ARG A 389 -1.49 6.38 -30.38
CA ARG A 389 -2.55 6.57 -29.38
C ARG A 389 -2.53 7.97 -28.81
N THR A 390 -3.65 8.38 -28.25
CA THR A 390 -3.74 9.63 -27.50
C THR A 390 -3.19 9.47 -26.08
N LEU A 391 -2.85 10.58 -25.43
CA LEU A 391 -2.46 10.58 -24.01
C LEU A 391 -3.61 10.06 -23.12
N ALA A 392 -4.86 10.31 -23.50
CA ALA A 392 -6.02 9.74 -22.79
C ALA A 392 -6.06 8.21 -22.91
N ASP A 393 -5.75 7.65 -24.08
CA ASP A 393 -5.66 6.19 -24.25
C ASP A 393 -4.47 5.61 -23.50
N TYR A 394 -3.35 6.32 -23.51
CA TYR A 394 -2.16 6.00 -22.72
C TYR A 394 -2.49 5.87 -21.23
N ALA A 395 -3.12 6.88 -20.64
CA ALA A 395 -3.50 6.86 -19.24
C ALA A 395 -4.49 5.71 -18.89
N ARG A 396 -5.36 5.35 -19.85
CA ARG A 396 -6.24 4.18 -19.66
C ARG A 396 -5.48 2.85 -19.69
N LEU A 397 -4.41 2.74 -20.50
CA LEU A 397 -3.57 1.53 -20.52
C LEU A 397 -2.85 1.29 -19.20
N TYR A 398 -2.56 2.34 -18.43
CA TYR A 398 -2.00 2.23 -17.08
C TYR A 398 -3.00 1.73 -16.06
N ASP A 399 -4.29 1.79 -16.36
CA ASP A 399 -5.36 1.26 -15.51
C ASP A 399 -5.27 1.72 -14.04
N GLY A 400 -4.93 2.99 -13.87
CA GLY A 400 -4.77 3.61 -12.55
C GLY A 400 -3.39 3.45 -11.90
N SER A 401 -2.48 2.68 -12.51
CA SER A 401 -1.08 2.58 -12.06
C SER A 401 -0.34 3.90 -12.18
N ALA A 402 0.63 4.14 -11.31
CA ALA A 402 1.57 5.26 -11.43
C ALA A 402 2.73 4.99 -12.41
N GLY A 403 2.80 3.84 -13.06
CA GLY A 403 3.93 3.47 -13.91
C GLY A 403 5.04 2.76 -13.15
N GLY A 404 6.29 3.03 -13.53
CA GLY A 404 7.47 2.35 -12.99
C GLY A 404 7.68 0.96 -13.57
N THR A 405 8.88 0.42 -13.40
CA THR A 405 9.23 -0.93 -13.83
C THR A 405 8.90 -1.93 -12.74
N GLY A 406 8.07 -2.93 -13.03
CA GLY A 406 7.68 -3.99 -12.10
C GLY A 406 8.63 -5.18 -12.11
N PHE A 407 8.79 -5.83 -10.95
CA PHE A 407 9.73 -6.95 -10.73
C PHE A 407 9.04 -8.11 -10.01
N ASP A 408 9.31 -9.34 -10.47
CA ASP A 408 8.83 -10.61 -9.91
C ASP A 408 10.01 -11.35 -9.23
N ILE A 409 9.93 -11.56 -7.91
CA ILE A 409 10.98 -12.26 -7.13
C ILE A 409 10.79 -13.79 -7.08
N SER A 410 9.74 -14.32 -7.65
CA SER A 410 9.39 -15.75 -7.57
C SER A 410 10.50 -16.67 -8.11
N GLY A 411 11.31 -16.18 -9.05
CA GLY A 411 12.42 -16.92 -9.68
C GLY A 411 13.63 -17.16 -8.77
N PHE A 412 13.79 -16.42 -7.66
CA PHE A 412 14.97 -16.48 -6.80
C PHE A 412 14.84 -17.48 -5.64
N ASP A 413 15.96 -17.96 -5.15
CA ASP A 413 16.03 -18.82 -3.94
C ASP A 413 16.09 -17.96 -2.67
N LEU A 414 14.97 -17.30 -2.38
CA LEU A 414 14.80 -16.41 -1.23
C LEU A 414 14.24 -17.17 -0.01
N PRO A 415 14.48 -16.66 1.20
CA PRO A 415 13.83 -17.17 2.40
C PRO A 415 12.32 -16.97 2.30
N ARG A 416 11.59 -17.67 3.19
CA ARG A 416 10.13 -17.59 3.25
C ARG A 416 9.67 -17.03 4.58
N ASP A 417 8.63 -16.22 4.52
CA ASP A 417 7.93 -15.70 5.69
C ASP A 417 7.14 -16.81 6.44
N ALA A 418 6.47 -16.43 7.51
CA ALA A 418 5.67 -17.34 8.32
C ALA A 418 4.47 -17.98 7.56
N ARG A 419 4.09 -17.43 6.40
CA ARG A 419 3.03 -17.90 5.49
C ARG A 419 3.57 -18.74 4.35
N GLY A 420 4.88 -18.88 4.25
CA GLY A 420 5.57 -19.63 3.21
C GLY A 420 5.79 -18.86 1.90
N ARG A 421 5.55 -17.55 1.86
CA ARG A 421 5.84 -16.68 0.72
C ARG A 421 7.34 -16.31 0.73
N LYS A 422 7.96 -16.23 -0.43
CA LYS A 422 9.30 -15.63 -0.55
C LYS A 422 9.22 -14.15 -0.25
N PHE A 423 10.31 -13.56 0.23
CA PHE A 423 10.31 -12.12 0.51
C PHE A 423 11.68 -11.49 0.35
N ILE A 424 11.66 -10.18 0.17
CA ILE A 424 12.84 -9.30 0.22
C ILE A 424 12.60 -8.16 1.21
N ARG A 425 13.67 -7.48 1.60
CA ARG A 425 13.66 -6.21 2.37
C ARG A 425 14.56 -5.15 1.79
N PHE A 426 15.43 -5.53 0.87
CA PHE A 426 16.45 -4.64 0.31
C PHE A 426 16.43 -4.71 -1.20
N VAL A 427 16.51 -3.54 -1.83
CA VAL A 427 16.69 -3.38 -3.26
C VAL A 427 17.95 -2.58 -3.50
N ARG A 428 18.85 -3.08 -4.34
CA ARG A 428 20.04 -2.37 -4.80
C ARG A 428 19.92 -2.10 -6.29
N ILE A 429 20.19 -0.86 -6.69
CA ILE A 429 20.15 -0.42 -8.07
C ILE A 429 21.54 0.10 -8.42
N THR A 430 22.07 -0.31 -9.57
CA THR A 430 23.39 0.07 -10.05
C THR A 430 23.29 0.47 -11.52
N THR A 431 23.80 1.62 -11.90
CA THR A 431 23.89 2.05 -13.31
C THR A 431 24.56 0.96 -14.15
N LEU A 432 23.91 0.55 -15.25
CA LEU A 432 24.42 -0.54 -16.11
C LEU A 432 25.60 -0.09 -16.95
N ASP A 433 25.47 0.99 -17.65
CA ASP A 433 26.52 1.48 -18.54
C ASP A 433 26.48 3.02 -18.54
N PRO A 434 27.37 3.68 -17.77
CA PRO A 434 27.48 5.11 -17.85
C PRO A 434 28.12 5.44 -19.21
N ASP A 435 27.32 5.93 -20.11
CA ASP A 435 27.81 6.47 -21.38
C ASP A 435 28.80 7.60 -21.13
N ASP A 436 29.75 7.80 -22.06
CA ASP A 436 30.62 8.99 -22.07
C ASP A 436 29.82 10.30 -22.07
N ASP A 437 28.52 10.24 -22.39
CA ASP A 437 27.56 11.35 -22.44
C ASP A 437 26.98 11.72 -21.08
N GLY A 438 27.18 10.89 -20.04
CA GLY A 438 26.80 11.20 -18.65
C GLY A 438 25.35 10.87 -18.30
N ASP A 439 24.71 10.01 -19.07
CA ASP A 439 23.38 9.48 -18.76
C ASP A 439 23.53 8.38 -17.69
N TYR A 440 22.98 8.63 -16.51
CA TYR A 440 23.02 7.73 -15.37
C TYR A 440 21.61 7.31 -15.03
N THR A 441 21.45 6.07 -14.55
CA THR A 441 20.17 5.60 -14.04
C THR A 441 19.64 6.55 -12.97
N ASP A 442 18.44 7.03 -13.17
CA ASP A 442 17.72 7.88 -12.24
C ASP A 442 16.72 7.07 -11.40
N VAL A 443 16.69 7.35 -10.09
CA VAL A 443 15.76 6.67 -9.16
C VAL A 443 14.95 7.72 -8.41
N ASP A 444 13.62 7.62 -8.53
CA ASP A 444 12.65 8.47 -7.84
C ASP A 444 12.04 7.77 -6.62
N ALA A 445 11.66 6.49 -6.75
CA ALA A 445 11.10 5.71 -5.65
C ALA A 445 11.25 4.19 -5.88
N VAL A 446 11.09 3.43 -4.80
CA VAL A 446 10.89 1.99 -4.86
C VAL A 446 9.67 1.64 -4.00
N SER A 447 8.69 0.98 -4.62
CA SER A 447 7.40 0.66 -4.01
C SER A 447 7.20 -0.84 -3.87
N ASP A 448 6.59 -1.27 -2.77
CA ASP A 448 5.94 -2.57 -2.64
C ASP A 448 4.69 -2.62 -3.52
N VAL A 449 4.33 -3.80 -4.02
CA VAL A 449 3.09 -4.01 -4.77
C VAL A 449 1.99 -4.43 -3.81
N ALA A 450 0.96 -3.61 -3.71
CA ALA A 450 -0.20 -3.96 -2.90
C ALA A 450 -1.00 -5.11 -3.53
N PRO A 451 -1.34 -6.16 -2.76
CA PRO A 451 -2.22 -7.20 -3.23
C PRO A 451 -3.58 -6.62 -3.66
N ALA A 452 -4.05 -6.96 -4.84
CA ALA A 452 -5.32 -6.48 -5.36
C ALA A 452 -6.48 -7.42 -4.99
N PRO A 453 -7.75 -6.94 -4.95
CA PRO A 453 -8.91 -7.79 -4.81
C PRO A 453 -8.91 -8.93 -5.83
N SER A 454 -9.28 -10.13 -5.40
CA SER A 454 -9.20 -11.35 -6.21
C SER A 454 -9.95 -11.27 -7.54
N PHE A 455 -11.12 -10.62 -7.54
CA PHE A 455 -11.89 -10.44 -8.77
C PHE A 455 -11.13 -9.58 -9.79
N ARG A 456 -10.48 -8.51 -9.34
CA ARG A 456 -9.71 -7.64 -10.23
C ARG A 456 -8.52 -8.37 -10.82
N ASN A 457 -7.74 -9.07 -10.02
CA ASN A 457 -6.61 -9.89 -10.49
C ASN A 457 -7.06 -10.93 -11.51
N TRP A 458 -8.20 -11.58 -11.27
CA TRP A 458 -8.74 -12.53 -12.20
C TRP A 458 -9.13 -11.89 -13.55
N VAL A 459 -9.75 -10.70 -13.54
CA VAL A 459 -10.06 -9.93 -14.76
C VAL A 459 -8.78 -9.57 -15.50
N ASP A 460 -7.77 -9.08 -14.79
CA ASP A 460 -6.49 -8.68 -15.39
C ASP A 460 -5.75 -9.86 -16.04
N ALA A 461 -5.83 -11.04 -15.42
CA ALA A 461 -5.17 -12.25 -15.92
C ALA A 461 -5.89 -12.88 -17.13
N HIS A 462 -7.20 -12.64 -17.30
CA HIS A 462 -8.00 -13.41 -18.28
C HIS A 462 -8.62 -12.57 -19.39
N PHE A 463 -8.63 -11.25 -19.28
CA PHE A 463 -9.23 -10.39 -20.30
C PHE A 463 -8.22 -9.40 -20.88
N PRO A 464 -8.25 -9.19 -22.22
CA PRO A 464 -7.48 -8.11 -22.85
C PRO A 464 -7.86 -6.76 -22.21
N PHE A 465 -6.91 -5.86 -22.10
CA PHE A 465 -7.11 -4.56 -21.47
C PHE A 465 -8.37 -3.84 -21.97
N ALA A 466 -8.61 -3.83 -23.29
CA ALA A 466 -9.75 -3.13 -23.89
C ALA A 466 -11.12 -3.67 -23.42
N GLU A 467 -11.17 -4.89 -22.93
CA GLU A 467 -12.40 -5.56 -22.49
C GLU A 467 -12.61 -5.47 -20.97
N ARG A 468 -11.52 -5.22 -20.19
CA ARG A 468 -11.53 -5.21 -18.71
C ARG A 468 -12.57 -4.26 -18.10
N PRO A 469 -12.78 -3.03 -18.63
CA PRO A 469 -13.78 -2.11 -18.07
C PRO A 469 -15.21 -2.60 -18.15
N ASP A 470 -15.51 -3.46 -19.14
CA ASP A 470 -16.84 -4.00 -19.37
C ASP A 470 -17.09 -5.30 -18.60
N VAL A 471 -16.06 -5.88 -17.99
CA VAL A 471 -16.18 -7.11 -17.20
C VAL A 471 -16.60 -6.79 -15.79
N THR A 472 -17.85 -7.06 -15.49
CA THR A 472 -18.40 -6.95 -14.13
C THR A 472 -18.48 -8.31 -13.47
N LYS A 473 -18.69 -8.35 -12.16
CA LYS A 473 -18.90 -9.60 -11.43
C LYS A 473 -19.98 -10.49 -12.03
N THR A 474 -21.04 -9.89 -12.59
CA THR A 474 -22.18 -10.59 -13.21
C THR A 474 -22.00 -10.88 -14.71
N THR A 475 -20.89 -10.47 -15.32
CA THR A 475 -20.60 -10.81 -16.72
C THR A 475 -20.62 -12.32 -16.91
N VAL A 476 -21.45 -12.82 -17.85
CA VAL A 476 -21.52 -14.25 -18.15
C VAL A 476 -20.36 -14.64 -19.05
N CYS A 477 -19.52 -15.54 -18.58
CA CYS A 477 -18.34 -16.04 -19.28
C CYS A 477 -18.69 -17.11 -20.34
N ALA A 478 -17.71 -17.50 -21.16
CA ALA A 478 -17.90 -18.46 -22.24
C ALA A 478 -18.36 -19.86 -21.75
N ASN A 479 -18.02 -20.21 -20.52
CA ASN A 479 -18.46 -21.45 -19.87
C ASN A 479 -19.90 -21.39 -19.31
N GLY A 480 -20.56 -20.23 -19.40
CA GLY A 480 -21.92 -20.00 -18.92
C GLY A 480 -22.04 -19.58 -17.45
N GLU A 481 -20.93 -19.50 -16.71
CA GLU A 481 -20.90 -19.06 -15.31
C GLU A 481 -20.66 -17.54 -15.23
N PRO A 482 -21.17 -16.86 -14.20
CA PRO A 482 -20.81 -15.47 -13.90
C PRO A 482 -19.31 -15.32 -13.62
N ALA A 483 -18.76 -14.16 -13.98
CA ALA A 483 -17.34 -13.88 -13.81
C ALA A 483 -16.86 -14.02 -12.35
N PHE A 484 -17.66 -13.58 -11.37
CA PHE A 484 -17.30 -13.73 -9.95
C PHE A 484 -17.21 -15.19 -9.49
N VAL A 485 -17.98 -16.10 -10.08
CA VAL A 485 -17.91 -17.54 -9.79
C VAL A 485 -16.61 -18.12 -10.32
N ASN A 486 -16.25 -17.78 -11.58
CA ASN A 486 -15.00 -18.23 -12.17
C ASN A 486 -13.79 -17.68 -11.39
N ALA A 487 -13.82 -16.40 -11.01
CA ALA A 487 -12.77 -15.79 -10.20
C ALA A 487 -12.63 -16.51 -8.84
N ALA A 488 -13.73 -16.76 -8.13
CA ALA A 488 -13.71 -17.45 -6.84
C ALA A 488 -13.16 -18.88 -6.92
N LEU A 489 -13.39 -19.56 -8.05
CA LEU A 489 -12.90 -20.91 -8.29
C LEU A 489 -11.51 -20.96 -8.96
N GLY A 490 -10.93 -19.81 -9.33
CA GLY A 490 -9.67 -19.72 -10.06
C GLY A 490 -9.73 -20.33 -11.47
N LEU A 491 -10.89 -20.23 -12.12
CA LEU A 491 -11.11 -20.81 -13.45
C LEU A 491 -10.93 -19.75 -14.54
N ALA A 492 -10.38 -20.15 -15.68
CA ALA A 492 -10.45 -19.31 -16.88
C ALA A 492 -11.91 -19.15 -17.37
N PRO A 493 -12.24 -18.05 -18.11
CA PRO A 493 -13.60 -17.76 -18.54
C PRO A 493 -14.27 -18.83 -19.42
N ASP A 494 -13.47 -19.67 -20.07
CA ASP A 494 -13.89 -20.77 -20.96
C ASP A 494 -13.68 -22.17 -20.32
N ALA A 495 -13.07 -22.23 -19.13
CA ALA A 495 -12.83 -23.51 -18.46
C ALA A 495 -14.15 -24.13 -18.00
N PRO A 496 -14.31 -25.47 -18.12
CA PRO A 496 -15.52 -26.13 -17.65
C PRO A 496 -15.69 -25.95 -16.14
N ALA A 497 -16.86 -25.45 -15.74
CA ALA A 497 -17.19 -25.33 -14.34
C ALA A 497 -17.26 -26.72 -13.68
N PRO A 498 -16.78 -26.91 -12.44
CA PRO A 498 -16.91 -28.16 -11.73
C PRO A 498 -18.38 -28.46 -11.46
N ALA A 499 -18.76 -29.72 -11.56
CA ALA A 499 -20.14 -30.17 -11.33
C ALA A 499 -20.64 -29.87 -9.90
N SER A 500 -19.73 -29.71 -8.97
CA SER A 500 -19.98 -29.25 -7.59
C SER A 500 -18.67 -28.72 -6.98
N TRP A 501 -18.81 -27.77 -6.08
CA TRP A 501 -17.73 -27.35 -5.20
C TRP A 501 -18.22 -27.45 -3.74
N ALA A 502 -17.35 -27.87 -2.85
CA ALA A 502 -17.70 -28.08 -1.44
C ALA A 502 -16.44 -27.94 -0.57
N ILE A 503 -16.65 -27.81 0.72
CA ILE A 503 -15.58 -27.91 1.70
C ILE A 503 -14.95 -29.31 1.57
N GLU A 504 -13.66 -29.37 1.26
CA GLU A 504 -12.92 -30.62 1.05
C GLU A 504 -12.37 -31.18 2.36
N GLY A 505 -12.11 -30.33 3.34
CA GLY A 505 -11.57 -30.73 4.63
C GLY A 505 -11.76 -29.70 5.72
N PHE A 506 -11.69 -30.18 6.96
CA PHE A 506 -11.65 -29.36 8.16
C PHE A 506 -10.59 -29.91 9.12
N ASP A 507 -9.65 -29.05 9.50
CA ASP A 507 -8.67 -29.36 10.54
C ASP A 507 -9.17 -28.86 11.90
N PRO A 508 -9.53 -29.74 12.83
CA PRO A 508 -10.03 -29.33 14.12
C PRO A 508 -8.96 -28.71 15.03
N ALA A 509 -7.67 -28.94 14.77
CA ALA A 509 -6.57 -28.41 15.59
C ALA A 509 -6.32 -26.93 15.28
N THR A 510 -6.28 -26.59 14.01
CA THR A 510 -6.09 -25.21 13.54
C THR A 510 -7.42 -24.50 13.29
N ARG A 511 -8.54 -25.24 13.28
CA ARG A 511 -9.88 -24.78 12.91
C ARG A 511 -9.94 -24.15 11.52
N THR A 512 -9.23 -24.73 10.58
CA THR A 512 -9.21 -24.26 9.19
C THR A 512 -10.02 -25.18 8.28
N LEU A 513 -10.66 -24.58 7.29
CA LEU A 513 -11.43 -25.23 6.23
C LEU A 513 -10.61 -25.17 4.94
N SER A 514 -10.59 -26.25 4.16
CA SER A 514 -10.09 -26.24 2.79
C SER A 514 -11.23 -26.39 1.78
N ALA A 515 -11.17 -25.65 0.70
CA ALA A 515 -12.13 -25.68 -0.39
C ALA A 515 -11.41 -25.49 -1.73
N PRO A 516 -12.01 -25.93 -2.87
CA PRO A 516 -11.44 -25.74 -4.22
C PRO A 516 -11.69 -24.32 -4.72
N LEU A 517 -11.21 -23.32 -3.97
CA LEU A 517 -11.32 -21.91 -4.28
C LEU A 517 -9.95 -21.37 -4.71
N ALA A 518 -9.94 -20.24 -5.36
CA ALA A 518 -8.68 -19.51 -5.57
C ALA A 518 -8.07 -19.09 -4.22
N PRO A 519 -6.74 -19.04 -4.09
CA PRO A 519 -6.08 -18.68 -2.83
C PRO A 519 -6.53 -17.33 -2.25
N PHE A 520 -7.00 -16.45 -3.09
CA PHE A 520 -7.39 -15.07 -2.83
C PHE A 520 -8.91 -14.82 -2.97
N ALA A 521 -9.75 -15.84 -2.90
CA ALA A 521 -11.19 -15.69 -3.09
C ALA A 521 -11.94 -15.12 -1.88
N SER A 522 -11.25 -14.63 -0.86
CA SER A 522 -11.87 -14.19 0.41
C SER A 522 -12.89 -13.05 0.24
N ASP A 523 -12.71 -12.16 -0.73
CA ASP A 523 -13.65 -11.08 -1.05
C ASP A 523 -14.91 -11.55 -1.80
N LEU A 524 -14.85 -12.73 -2.43
CA LEU A 524 -15.94 -13.34 -3.19
C LEU A 524 -16.67 -14.46 -2.41
N VAL A 525 -16.26 -14.74 -1.19
CA VAL A 525 -16.77 -15.86 -0.41
C VAL A 525 -17.35 -15.38 0.91
N ARG A 526 -18.43 -16.00 1.33
CA ARG A 526 -18.98 -15.84 2.69
C ARG A 526 -18.96 -17.20 3.40
N LEU A 527 -18.43 -17.19 4.61
CA LEU A 527 -18.47 -18.34 5.50
C LEU A 527 -19.63 -18.16 6.47
N PHE A 528 -20.60 -19.04 6.36
CA PHE A 528 -21.70 -19.09 7.30
C PHE A 528 -21.41 -20.12 8.37
N SER A 529 -21.73 -19.81 9.62
CA SER A 529 -21.62 -20.71 10.74
C SER A 529 -22.91 -20.79 11.52
N SER A 530 -23.19 -21.97 12.07
CA SER A 530 -24.31 -22.20 12.98
C SER A 530 -23.93 -23.22 14.07
N SER A 531 -24.45 -23.03 15.25
CA SER A 531 -24.34 -24.01 16.33
C SER A 531 -25.30 -25.22 16.19
N SER A 532 -26.23 -25.17 15.24
CA SER A 532 -27.26 -26.18 15.02
C SER A 532 -27.67 -26.29 13.56
N LEU A 533 -27.84 -27.51 13.07
CA LEU A 533 -28.41 -27.81 11.76
C LEU A 533 -29.93 -27.61 11.67
N THR A 534 -30.61 -27.63 12.83
CA THR A 534 -32.09 -27.64 12.89
C THR A 534 -32.68 -26.25 13.13
N ASN A 535 -31.92 -25.34 13.73
CA ASN A 535 -32.29 -23.92 13.87
C ASN A 535 -31.37 -23.12 12.97
N ALA A 536 -31.93 -22.59 11.88
CA ALA A 536 -31.17 -21.98 10.81
C ALA A 536 -30.72 -20.54 11.15
N ASP A 537 -30.25 -20.25 12.34
CA ASP A 537 -29.58 -19.00 12.68
C ASP A 537 -28.13 -19.08 12.17
N TRP A 538 -27.98 -18.94 10.86
CA TRP A 538 -26.68 -18.85 10.21
C TRP A 538 -26.17 -17.40 10.30
N SER A 539 -25.04 -17.21 10.96
CA SER A 539 -24.33 -15.94 10.93
C SER A 539 -23.26 -15.96 9.85
N ALA A 540 -23.30 -14.96 8.95
CA ALA A 540 -22.28 -14.76 7.94
C ALA A 540 -21.08 -14.01 8.53
N ALA A 541 -19.88 -14.45 8.18
CA ALA A 541 -18.64 -13.74 8.44
C ALA A 541 -17.73 -13.80 7.21
N LEU A 542 -16.83 -12.83 7.06
CA LEU A 542 -15.76 -12.93 6.09
C LEU A 542 -14.81 -14.06 6.54
N PRO A 543 -14.44 -14.99 5.66
CA PRO A 543 -13.43 -15.99 6.00
C PRO A 543 -12.05 -15.34 6.07
N VAL A 544 -11.24 -15.75 7.03
CA VAL A 544 -9.82 -15.37 7.08
C VAL A 544 -9.02 -16.39 6.30
N TYR A 545 -8.28 -15.91 5.32
CA TYR A 545 -7.29 -16.73 4.64
C TYR A 545 -6.17 -17.11 5.62
N ALA A 546 -5.89 -18.39 5.76
CA ALA A 546 -4.94 -18.93 6.74
C ALA A 546 -3.75 -19.66 6.07
N GLY A 547 -3.45 -19.35 4.82
CA GLY A 547 -2.42 -20.00 4.03
C GLY A 547 -2.95 -21.12 3.15
N THR A 548 -2.06 -21.97 2.64
CA THR A 548 -2.38 -23.13 1.80
C THR A 548 -1.97 -24.43 2.50
N ASN A 549 -2.69 -25.51 2.22
CA ASN A 549 -2.28 -26.84 2.66
C ASN A 549 -1.19 -27.44 1.73
N ALA A 550 -0.68 -28.61 2.08
CA ALA A 550 0.35 -29.31 1.29
C ALA A 550 -0.06 -29.67 -0.15
N LEU A 551 -1.36 -29.55 -0.49
CA LEU A 551 -1.90 -29.77 -1.83
C LEU A 551 -2.11 -28.45 -2.59
N GLY A 552 -1.64 -27.31 -2.04
CA GLY A 552 -1.84 -25.99 -2.63
C GLY A 552 -3.28 -25.46 -2.53
N ARG A 553 -4.13 -26.08 -1.69
CA ARG A 553 -5.51 -25.63 -1.48
C ARG A 553 -5.54 -24.53 -0.44
N PRO A 554 -6.28 -23.43 -0.66
CA PRO A 554 -6.44 -22.37 0.32
C PRO A 554 -7.13 -22.88 1.59
N LEU A 555 -6.64 -22.39 2.71
CA LEU A 555 -7.20 -22.63 4.04
C LEU A 555 -7.91 -21.37 4.51
N PHE A 556 -9.12 -21.53 5.00
CA PHE A 556 -9.92 -20.44 5.54
C PHE A 556 -10.25 -20.70 7.01
N ARG A 557 -10.17 -19.67 7.84
CA ARG A 557 -10.53 -19.71 9.25
C ARG A 557 -11.84 -18.97 9.49
N PRO A 558 -12.80 -19.57 10.24
CA PRO A 558 -14.00 -18.85 10.66
C PRO A 558 -13.65 -17.77 11.69
N GLN A 559 -14.34 -16.62 11.62
CA GLN A 559 -14.23 -15.52 12.57
C GLN A 559 -15.40 -15.48 13.56
N GLY A 560 -15.25 -14.65 14.60
CA GLY A 560 -16.30 -14.32 15.54
C GLY A 560 -16.70 -15.46 16.49
N PRO A 561 -17.93 -15.47 17.02
CA PRO A 561 -18.40 -16.45 17.98
C PRO A 561 -18.31 -17.90 17.49
N ALA A 562 -18.39 -18.12 16.20
CA ALA A 562 -18.22 -19.42 15.57
C ALA A 562 -16.80 -19.99 15.73
N ALA A 563 -15.79 -19.13 15.85
CA ALA A 563 -14.42 -19.56 16.08
C ALA A 563 -14.25 -20.24 17.45
N ALA A 564 -15.06 -19.91 18.45
CA ALA A 564 -14.98 -20.42 19.81
C ALA A 564 -15.96 -21.58 20.10
N ALA A 565 -16.96 -21.83 19.24
CA ALA A 565 -17.98 -22.82 19.50
C ALA A 565 -17.42 -24.27 19.45
N PRO A 566 -17.73 -25.14 20.41
CA PRO A 566 -17.21 -26.51 20.45
C PRO A 566 -17.75 -27.41 19.32
N ALA A 567 -18.92 -27.10 18.79
CA ALA A 567 -19.50 -27.75 17.61
C ALA A 567 -20.12 -26.67 16.73
N ALA A 568 -19.57 -26.49 15.54
CA ALA A 568 -20.10 -25.55 14.58
C ALA A 568 -20.28 -26.26 13.21
N PHE A 569 -21.34 -25.86 12.54
CA PHE A 569 -21.57 -26.24 11.15
C PHE A 569 -21.17 -25.05 10.27
N PHE A 570 -20.52 -25.33 9.17
CA PHE A 570 -20.02 -24.31 8.25
C PHE A 570 -20.61 -24.50 6.86
N ARG A 571 -20.91 -23.40 6.21
CA ARG A 571 -21.33 -23.35 4.82
C ARG A 571 -20.57 -22.22 4.13
N LEU A 572 -19.95 -22.53 3.01
CA LEU A 572 -19.36 -21.53 2.13
C LEU A 572 -20.36 -21.18 1.03
N GLU A 573 -20.47 -19.91 0.73
CA GLU A 573 -21.21 -19.39 -0.42
C GLU A 573 -20.31 -18.44 -1.21
N ILE A 574 -20.37 -18.52 -2.55
CA ILE A 574 -19.74 -17.55 -3.44
C ILE A 574 -20.74 -16.42 -3.62
N HIS A 575 -20.30 -15.18 -3.39
CA HIS A 575 -21.15 -14.01 -3.46
C HIS A 575 -20.61 -13.00 -4.46
N GLU A 576 -21.55 -12.26 -5.06
CA GLU A 576 -21.30 -11.13 -5.93
C GLU A 576 -20.66 -9.97 -5.18
#